data_56c275a5097fa4110fec2d1c63fce823
#
_entry.id   56c275a5097fa4110fec2d1c63fce823
#
_cell.length_a   1.000
_cell.length_b   1.000
_cell.length_c   1.000
_cell.angle_alpha   90.00
_cell.angle_beta   90.00
_cell.angle_gamma   90.00
#
_symmetry.space_group_name_H-M   'P 1'
#
loop_
_entity.id
_entity.type
_entity.pdbx_description
1 polymer ?
#
loop_
_entity_poly.entity_id
_entity_poly.type
_entity_poly.pdbx_seq_one_letter_code
_entity_poly.pdbx_strand_id
1 'polypeptide(L)'
;ELIRMYGYEHVIPTFMPTAKVTLGGLNLRQKTEMKIKNALCAAGAYEGIHYSFFSPSDLDLLRLPEDAKERHAIRLINPINIDLSLMRTTLAPQMLRAMARNQKKAILEGRIFELGNVFIPKELPLTEYPDERETLCVGLFGEKESFFTLKGFAETVADALHITFSYESAENTFLHPYQTAEIFCEGEKVGYLGKVSYEVMDELDMRVPAYVMEIDLAALRKWYGKEQIFTPLPKFAEEKRDFAFVVEKNITCAQIENGIKEACAYVTDVKLFDVYEGIQLGPDKKSMAFSVVFTPKEEEFTTEMVEGFVKKILKNLEKTLDIKLRA
;
A
#
# COMPACT_ATOMS: atom_id res chain seq x y z
N GLU A 1 17.54 -22.14 38.88
CA GLU A 1 18.46 -21.97 39.98
C GLU A 1 19.04 -23.30 40.46
N LEU A 2 18.27 -24.35 40.75
CA LEU A 2 18.77 -25.64 41.24
C LEU A 2 19.78 -26.26 40.26
N ILE A 3 19.52 -26.28 38.96
CA ILE A 3 20.43 -26.85 37.95
C ILE A 3 21.70 -26.00 37.85
N ARG A 4 21.60 -24.68 38.02
CA ARG A 4 22.78 -23.79 38.05
C ARG A 4 23.70 -24.10 39.22
N MET A 5 23.15 -24.43 40.39
CA MET A 5 23.93 -24.78 41.58
C MET A 5 24.46 -26.21 41.53
N TYR A 6 23.69 -27.14 40.94
CA TYR A 6 24.05 -28.56 40.81
C TYR A 6 25.08 -28.81 39.70
N GLY A 7 25.00 -28.02 38.62
CA GLY A 7 25.87 -28.11 37.43
C GLY A 7 25.10 -28.51 36.17
N TYR A 8 25.27 -27.76 35.11
CA TYR A 8 24.62 -28.04 33.80
C TYR A 8 25.16 -29.33 33.15
N GLU A 9 26.35 -29.79 33.52
CA GLU A 9 26.96 -31.04 33.08
C GLU A 9 26.14 -32.26 33.47
N HIS A 10 25.27 -32.17 34.47
CA HIS A 10 24.38 -33.26 34.89
C HIS A 10 23.10 -33.31 34.09
N VAL A 11 22.84 -32.35 33.17
CA VAL A 11 21.71 -32.43 32.27
C VAL A 11 22.04 -33.34 31.09
N ILE A 12 21.42 -34.49 31.07
CA ILE A 12 21.56 -35.44 29.96
C ILE A 12 20.60 -35.02 28.86
N PRO A 13 21.10 -34.53 27.70
CA PRO A 13 20.22 -34.18 26.57
C PRO A 13 19.57 -35.45 26.02
N THR A 14 18.26 -35.40 25.83
CA THR A 14 17.49 -36.50 25.24
C THR A 14 16.80 -36.04 23.97
N PHE A 15 16.78 -36.87 22.94
CA PHE A 15 15.91 -36.64 21.79
C PHE A 15 14.46 -36.97 22.12
N MET A 16 13.53 -36.27 21.50
CA MET A 16 12.12 -36.62 21.63
C MET A 16 11.85 -38.00 21.02
N PRO A 17 11.40 -38.99 21.83
CA PRO A 17 11.39 -40.39 21.39
C PRO A 17 10.33 -40.73 20.35
N THR A 18 9.37 -39.81 20.09
CA THR A 18 8.21 -40.10 19.23
C THR A 18 8.02 -39.07 18.10
N ALA A 19 9.02 -38.20 17.84
CA ALA A 19 8.92 -37.26 16.75
C ALA A 19 8.93 -37.96 15.40
N LYS A 20 7.81 -37.92 14.69
CA LYS A 20 7.82 -38.27 13.26
C LYS A 20 8.70 -37.26 12.54
N VAL A 21 9.56 -37.77 11.64
CA VAL A 21 10.31 -36.87 10.76
C VAL A 21 9.32 -36.15 9.88
N THR A 22 9.24 -34.81 10.08
CA THR A 22 8.42 -33.94 9.25
C THR A 22 9.34 -33.10 8.38
N LEU A 23 8.91 -32.85 7.15
CA LEU A 23 9.57 -31.84 6.31
C LEU A 23 9.41 -30.48 6.98
N GLY A 24 10.52 -29.90 7.41
CA GLY A 24 10.54 -28.53 7.90
C GLY A 24 10.31 -27.53 6.78
N GLY A 25 10.07 -26.29 7.13
CA GLY A 25 9.95 -25.20 6.18
C GLY A 25 8.99 -24.11 6.66
N LEU A 26 8.98 -22.99 5.93
CA LEU A 26 8.07 -21.89 6.20
C LEU A 26 6.67 -22.24 5.70
N ASN A 27 5.65 -21.94 6.50
CA ASN A 27 4.26 -21.98 6.05
C ASN A 27 3.95 -20.84 5.08
N LEU A 28 2.75 -20.83 4.47
CA LEU A 28 2.38 -19.82 3.49
C LEU A 28 2.47 -18.40 4.05
N ARG A 29 1.98 -18.18 5.28
CA ARG A 29 2.05 -16.87 5.95
C ARG A 29 3.50 -16.39 6.07
N GLN A 30 4.38 -17.21 6.62
CA GLN A 30 5.80 -16.88 6.81
C GLN A 30 6.52 -16.63 5.47
N LYS A 31 6.19 -17.41 4.42
CA LYS A 31 6.72 -17.17 3.06
C LYS A 31 6.27 -15.83 2.51
N THR A 32 5.01 -15.44 2.76
CA THR A 32 4.44 -14.18 2.30
C THR A 32 5.06 -13.00 3.04
N GLU A 33 5.16 -13.07 4.37
CA GLU A 33 5.86 -12.07 5.19
C GLU A 33 7.30 -11.86 4.69
N MET A 34 8.02 -12.95 4.44
CA MET A 34 9.40 -12.89 3.94
C MET A 34 9.49 -12.24 2.55
N LYS A 35 8.55 -12.53 1.65
CA LYS A 35 8.48 -11.89 0.32
C LYS A 35 8.28 -10.40 0.43
N ILE A 36 7.32 -9.96 1.26
CA ILE A 36 7.04 -8.53 1.49
C ILE A 36 8.27 -7.84 2.07
N LYS A 37 8.87 -8.38 3.14
CA LYS A 37 10.07 -7.81 3.77
C LYS A 37 11.21 -7.67 2.79
N ASN A 38 11.51 -8.72 2.03
CA ASN A 38 12.58 -8.70 1.03
C ASN A 38 12.33 -7.68 -0.08
N ALA A 39 11.09 -7.55 -0.55
CA ALA A 39 10.71 -6.58 -1.58
C ALA A 39 10.86 -5.13 -1.07
N LEU A 40 10.41 -4.84 0.15
CA LEU A 40 10.54 -3.51 0.75
C LEU A 40 12.00 -3.16 1.07
N CYS A 41 12.79 -4.12 1.55
CA CYS A 41 14.24 -3.93 1.74
C CYS A 41 14.96 -3.68 0.41
N ALA A 42 14.60 -4.41 -0.65
CA ALA A 42 15.15 -4.19 -1.99
C ALA A 42 14.76 -2.81 -2.57
N ALA A 43 13.58 -2.30 -2.21
CA ALA A 43 13.14 -0.93 -2.53
C ALA A 43 13.81 0.16 -1.66
N GLY A 44 14.69 -0.22 -0.72
CA GLY A 44 15.49 0.68 0.10
C GLY A 44 14.84 1.10 1.43
N ALA A 45 13.86 0.36 1.94
CA ALA A 45 13.29 0.59 3.25
C ALA A 45 13.97 -0.26 4.34
N TYR A 46 13.96 0.24 5.57
CA TYR A 46 14.46 -0.46 6.76
C TYR A 46 13.31 -1.00 7.59
N GLU A 47 13.42 -2.24 8.07
CA GLU A 47 12.44 -2.80 9.00
C GLU A 47 12.56 -2.15 10.37
N GLY A 48 11.45 -1.62 10.88
CA GLY A 48 11.29 -1.13 12.22
C GLY A 48 10.44 -2.09 13.05
N ILE A 49 10.68 -2.15 14.34
CA ILE A 49 9.87 -2.90 15.30
C ILE A 49 9.51 -1.95 16.43
N HIS A 50 8.21 -1.74 16.64
CA HIS A 50 7.71 -0.89 17.71
C HIS A 50 6.97 -1.72 18.76
N TYR A 51 6.71 -1.11 19.93
CA TYR A 51 5.90 -1.76 20.96
C TYR A 51 4.47 -2.01 20.49
N SER A 52 3.87 -3.09 20.96
CA SER A 52 2.43 -3.37 20.75
C SER A 52 1.51 -2.50 21.61
N PHE A 53 2.09 -1.55 22.31
CA PHE A 53 1.39 -0.62 23.22
C PHE A 53 1.57 0.81 22.76
N PHE A 54 0.57 1.63 22.96
CA PHE A 54 0.61 3.04 22.61
C PHE A 54 -0.15 3.89 23.66
N SER A 55 -0.06 5.21 23.51
CA SER A 55 -0.70 6.17 24.41
C SER A 55 -2.13 6.48 23.97
N PRO A 56 -3.05 6.79 24.90
CA PRO A 56 -4.31 7.45 24.55
C PRO A 56 -4.10 8.70 23.67
N SER A 57 -3.06 9.50 23.93
CA SER A 57 -2.72 10.68 23.14
C SER A 57 -2.29 10.36 21.69
N ASP A 58 -1.92 9.12 21.37
CA ASP A 58 -1.61 8.71 20.00
C ASP A 58 -2.88 8.68 19.12
N LEU A 59 -4.03 8.39 19.72
CA LEU A 59 -5.32 8.46 19.02
C LEU A 59 -5.75 9.92 18.77
N ASP A 60 -5.41 10.82 19.71
CA ASP A 60 -5.65 12.25 19.54
C ASP A 60 -4.72 12.87 18.47
N LEU A 61 -3.46 12.43 18.41
CA LEU A 61 -2.51 12.78 17.36
C LEU A 61 -3.05 12.46 15.95
N LEU A 62 -3.73 11.32 15.78
CA LEU A 62 -4.39 10.96 14.53
C LEU A 62 -5.69 11.71 14.28
N ARG A 63 -6.12 12.60 15.19
CA ARG A 63 -7.37 13.40 15.10
C ARG A 63 -8.60 12.55 14.81
N LEU A 64 -8.60 11.32 15.32
CA LEU A 64 -9.71 10.41 15.16
C LEU A 64 -10.96 10.94 15.90
N PRO A 65 -12.14 10.85 15.30
CA PRO A 65 -13.40 11.18 15.99
C PRO A 65 -13.61 10.27 17.20
N GLU A 66 -14.44 10.70 18.16
CA GLU A 66 -14.65 9.97 19.41
C GLU A 66 -15.23 8.56 19.20
N ASP A 67 -16.03 8.37 18.16
CA ASP A 67 -16.67 7.11 17.77
C ASP A 67 -15.83 6.25 16.83
N ALA A 68 -14.59 6.66 16.50
CA ALA A 68 -13.71 5.89 15.65
C ALA A 68 -13.42 4.50 16.23
N LYS A 69 -13.40 3.49 15.37
CA LYS A 69 -13.14 2.09 15.78
C LYS A 69 -11.77 1.92 16.44
N GLU A 70 -10.80 2.67 16.00
CA GLU A 70 -9.43 2.66 16.51
C GLU A 70 -9.36 3.15 17.96
N ARG A 71 -10.34 3.96 18.41
CA ARG A 71 -10.43 4.41 19.82
C ARG A 71 -10.94 3.32 20.76
N HIS A 72 -11.57 2.27 20.26
CA HIS A 72 -11.93 1.08 21.03
C HIS A 72 -10.70 0.21 21.27
N ALA A 73 -9.77 0.70 22.09
CA ALA A 73 -8.51 0.03 22.39
C ALA A 73 -8.56 -0.67 23.73
N ILE A 74 -7.91 -1.83 23.82
CA ILE A 74 -7.79 -2.63 25.04
C ILE A 74 -6.85 -1.91 26.00
N ARG A 75 -7.31 -1.62 27.21
CA ARG A 75 -6.50 -1.03 28.27
C ARG A 75 -5.78 -2.11 29.06
N LEU A 76 -4.47 -1.92 29.26
CA LEU A 76 -3.67 -2.79 30.12
C LEU A 76 -4.01 -2.55 31.60
N ILE A 77 -4.07 -3.62 32.38
CA ILE A 77 -4.34 -3.55 33.84
C ILE A 77 -3.11 -2.96 34.55
N ASN A 78 -1.93 -3.35 34.15
CA ASN A 78 -0.66 -2.97 34.76
C ASN A 78 0.34 -2.47 33.69
N PRO A 79 0.09 -1.30 33.07
CA PRO A 79 0.97 -0.77 32.04
C PRO A 79 2.34 -0.39 32.62
N ILE A 80 3.38 -0.40 31.78
CA ILE A 80 4.73 0.05 32.14
C ILE A 80 4.70 1.54 32.55
N ASN A 81 3.95 2.35 31.82
CA ASN A 81 3.64 3.74 32.11
C ASN A 81 2.35 4.14 31.36
N ILE A 82 1.88 5.36 31.58
CA ILE A 82 0.63 5.87 30.98
C ILE A 82 0.71 5.93 29.43
N ASP A 83 1.89 6.21 28.89
CA ASP A 83 2.13 6.33 27.46
C ASP A 83 2.17 4.97 26.72
N LEU A 84 2.14 3.87 27.48
CA LEU A 84 2.11 2.49 27.00
C LEU A 84 0.95 1.72 27.64
N SER A 85 -0.23 2.36 27.73
CA SER A 85 -1.36 1.83 28.49
C SER A 85 -2.45 1.17 27.65
N LEU A 86 -2.40 1.30 26.34
CA LEU A 86 -3.35 0.71 25.40
C LEU A 86 -2.67 -0.26 24.45
N MET A 87 -3.35 -1.36 24.09
CA MET A 87 -2.95 -2.19 22.95
C MET A 87 -3.22 -1.42 21.66
N ARG A 88 -2.26 -1.42 20.74
CA ARG A 88 -2.36 -0.67 19.48
C ARG A 88 -3.45 -1.23 18.55
N THR A 89 -4.26 -0.35 18.00
CA THR A 89 -5.31 -0.63 17.01
C THR A 89 -4.91 -0.22 15.59
N THR A 90 -3.79 0.49 15.45
CA THR A 90 -3.15 0.93 14.20
C THR A 90 -1.65 1.06 14.44
N LEU A 91 -0.82 0.96 13.39
CA LEU A 91 0.64 1.13 13.46
C LEU A 91 1.06 2.58 13.20
N ALA A 92 0.17 3.40 12.64
CA ALA A 92 0.48 4.74 12.17
C ALA A 92 1.09 5.67 13.23
N PRO A 93 0.57 5.78 14.48
CA PRO A 93 1.14 6.70 15.47
C PRO A 93 2.59 6.41 15.79
N GLN A 94 2.94 5.14 15.94
CA GLN A 94 4.30 4.72 16.30
C GLN A 94 5.26 4.95 15.13
N MET A 95 4.81 4.73 13.90
CA MET A 95 5.55 5.06 12.69
C MET A 95 5.80 6.58 12.59
N LEU A 96 4.78 7.41 12.80
CA LEU A 96 4.89 8.87 12.81
C LEU A 96 5.89 9.35 13.89
N ARG A 97 5.79 8.81 15.10
CA ARG A 97 6.74 9.12 16.19
C ARG A 97 8.17 8.65 15.88
N ALA A 98 8.33 7.52 15.20
CA ALA A 98 9.65 7.04 14.77
C ALA A 98 10.27 7.98 13.74
N MET A 99 9.51 8.41 12.74
CA MET A 99 9.96 9.40 11.75
C MET A 99 10.33 10.73 12.42
N ALA A 100 9.49 11.25 13.31
CA ALA A 100 9.75 12.47 14.07
C ALA A 100 11.03 12.38 14.92
N ARG A 101 11.23 11.24 15.63
CA ARG A 101 12.47 11.03 16.42
C ARG A 101 13.72 11.04 15.55
N ASN A 102 13.68 10.48 14.35
CA ASN A 102 14.81 10.51 13.42
C ASN A 102 15.07 11.96 12.96
N GLN A 103 14.06 12.71 12.60
CA GLN A 103 14.20 14.12 12.19
C GLN A 103 14.77 15.00 13.31
N LYS A 104 14.36 14.78 14.57
CA LYS A 104 14.94 15.45 15.76
C LYS A 104 16.42 15.15 15.95
N LYS A 105 16.91 14.01 15.45
CA LYS A 105 18.33 13.63 15.42
C LYS A 105 19.05 14.07 14.13
N ALA A 106 18.45 14.99 13.38
CA ALA A 106 18.99 15.50 12.11
C ALA A 106 19.12 14.44 10.99
N ILE A 107 18.41 13.33 11.09
CA ILE A 107 18.22 12.38 9.98
C ILE A 107 16.99 12.88 9.21
N LEU A 108 17.23 13.54 8.06
CA LEU A 108 16.19 14.24 7.32
C LEU A 108 15.62 13.46 6.12
N GLU A 109 16.07 12.23 5.92
CA GLU A 109 15.51 11.32 4.93
C GLU A 109 15.49 9.89 5.46
N GLY A 110 14.48 9.13 5.11
CA GLY A 110 14.38 7.74 5.52
C GLY A 110 13.12 7.06 5.06
N ARG A 111 13.21 5.74 5.01
CA ARG A 111 12.14 4.83 4.60
C ARG A 111 12.10 3.69 5.59
N ILE A 112 11.00 3.56 6.29
CA ILE A 112 10.84 2.60 7.39
C ILE A 112 9.58 1.80 7.13
N PHE A 113 9.60 0.49 7.40
CA PHE A 113 8.38 -0.30 7.39
C PHE A 113 8.31 -1.19 8.64
N GLU A 114 7.12 -1.57 9.01
CA GLU A 114 6.84 -2.55 10.07
C GLU A 114 5.75 -3.51 9.61
N LEU A 115 6.01 -4.81 9.80
CA LEU A 115 4.97 -5.83 9.81
C LEU A 115 4.67 -6.16 11.27
N GLY A 116 3.46 -5.86 11.71
CA GLY A 116 3.08 -6.07 13.11
C GLY A 116 1.60 -6.35 13.27
N ASN A 117 1.22 -6.91 14.42
CA ASN A 117 -0.19 -7.10 14.73
C ASN A 117 -0.78 -5.85 15.37
N VAL A 118 -2.03 -5.56 15.01
CA VAL A 118 -2.94 -4.67 15.74
C VAL A 118 -3.99 -5.51 16.45
N PHE A 119 -4.59 -4.98 17.50
CA PHE A 119 -5.47 -5.73 18.42
C PHE A 119 -6.84 -5.08 18.47
N ILE A 120 -7.79 -5.64 17.78
CA ILE A 120 -9.15 -5.10 17.66
C ILE A 120 -10.09 -5.89 18.55
N PRO A 121 -10.58 -5.30 19.68
CA PRO A 121 -11.56 -5.95 20.52
C PRO A 121 -12.89 -6.04 19.79
N LYS A 122 -13.61 -7.14 19.97
CA LYS A 122 -15.00 -7.25 19.52
C LYS A 122 -15.94 -6.47 20.43
N GLU A 123 -15.65 -6.52 21.72
CA GLU A 123 -16.37 -5.78 22.77
C GLU A 123 -15.45 -5.43 23.95
N LEU A 124 -15.82 -4.44 24.72
CA LEU A 124 -15.14 -4.04 25.96
C LEU A 124 -16.16 -3.97 27.10
N PRO A 125 -15.87 -4.53 28.31
CA PRO A 125 -14.67 -5.29 28.67
C PRO A 125 -14.55 -6.60 27.85
N LEU A 126 -13.33 -7.09 27.65
CA LEU A 126 -13.08 -8.31 26.86
C LEU A 126 -13.79 -9.52 27.48
N THR A 127 -14.56 -10.24 26.66
CA THR A 127 -15.14 -11.56 26.97
C THR A 127 -14.46 -12.68 26.22
N GLU A 128 -13.77 -12.35 25.12
CA GLU A 128 -12.99 -13.26 24.28
C GLU A 128 -11.68 -12.59 23.79
N TYR A 129 -10.80 -13.36 23.16
CA TYR A 129 -9.57 -12.81 22.57
C TYR A 129 -9.88 -11.80 21.47
N PRO A 130 -9.10 -10.70 21.39
CA PRO A 130 -9.25 -9.73 20.31
C PRO A 130 -8.91 -10.35 18.95
N ASP A 131 -9.37 -9.71 17.89
CA ASP A 131 -8.90 -9.98 16.53
C ASP A 131 -7.48 -9.41 16.38
N GLU A 132 -6.49 -10.30 16.27
CA GLU A 132 -5.10 -9.94 16.05
C GLU A 132 -4.82 -9.88 14.54
N ARG A 133 -4.86 -8.67 13.97
CA ARG A 133 -4.67 -8.45 12.55
C ARG A 133 -3.24 -8.11 12.23
N GLU A 134 -2.67 -8.89 11.33
CA GLU A 134 -1.38 -8.58 10.73
C GLU A 134 -1.53 -7.41 9.77
N THR A 135 -0.75 -6.37 10.01
CA THR A 135 -0.81 -5.09 9.32
C THR A 135 0.60 -4.69 8.89
N LEU A 136 0.71 -4.16 7.68
CA LEU A 136 1.91 -3.50 7.18
C LEU A 136 1.75 -2.00 7.31
N CYS A 137 2.74 -1.33 7.90
CA CYS A 137 2.86 0.12 7.85
C CYS A 137 4.18 0.52 7.17
N VAL A 138 4.13 1.49 6.27
CA VAL A 138 5.32 2.07 5.64
C VAL A 138 5.32 3.57 5.88
N GLY A 139 6.43 4.10 6.37
CA GLY A 139 6.66 5.52 6.58
C GLY A 139 7.84 6.02 5.76
N LEU A 140 7.65 7.10 5.02
CA LEU A 140 8.69 7.79 4.25
C LEU A 140 8.81 9.23 4.75
N PHE A 141 10.02 9.76 4.81
CA PHE A 141 10.23 11.18 5.12
C PHE A 141 11.45 11.73 4.39
N GLY A 142 11.35 12.95 3.91
CA GLY A 142 12.41 13.64 3.19
C GLY A 142 11.89 14.51 2.03
N GLU A 143 12.71 15.49 1.61
CA GLU A 143 12.35 16.42 0.54
C GLU A 143 12.17 15.76 -0.84
N LYS A 144 12.82 14.61 -1.05
CA LYS A 144 12.74 13.85 -2.32
C LYS A 144 11.59 12.84 -2.34
N GLU A 145 10.97 12.59 -1.19
CA GLU A 145 9.86 11.67 -1.08
C GLU A 145 8.56 12.34 -1.56
N SER A 146 7.65 11.54 -2.05
CA SER A 146 6.37 12.01 -2.58
C SER A 146 5.26 10.99 -2.34
N PHE A 147 4.01 11.41 -2.57
CA PHE A 147 2.87 10.50 -2.61
C PHE A 147 3.10 9.34 -3.60
N PHE A 148 3.69 9.63 -4.76
CA PHE A 148 3.96 8.62 -5.77
C PHE A 148 5.08 7.67 -5.38
N THR A 149 6.07 8.14 -4.61
CA THR A 149 7.09 7.26 -4.02
C THR A 149 6.44 6.25 -3.07
N LEU A 150 5.56 6.73 -2.18
CA LEU A 150 4.82 5.85 -1.26
C LEU A 150 3.91 4.87 -2.02
N LYS A 151 3.18 5.34 -3.04
CA LYS A 151 2.39 4.49 -3.92
C LYS A 151 3.25 3.41 -4.58
N GLY A 152 4.47 3.73 -5.01
CA GLY A 152 5.43 2.75 -5.54
C GLY A 152 5.78 1.64 -4.55
N PHE A 153 5.83 1.94 -3.25
CA PHE A 153 5.99 0.91 -2.21
C PHE A 153 4.75 0.01 -2.10
N ALA A 154 3.53 0.56 -2.25
CA ALA A 154 2.32 -0.26 -2.32
C ALA A 154 2.34 -1.19 -3.54
N GLU A 155 2.68 -0.68 -4.72
CA GLU A 155 2.83 -1.49 -5.94
C GLU A 155 3.91 -2.58 -5.77
N THR A 156 5.04 -2.27 -5.12
CA THR A 156 6.09 -3.25 -4.80
C THR A 156 5.54 -4.41 -3.96
N VAL A 157 4.66 -4.14 -3.01
CA VAL A 157 3.98 -5.18 -2.21
C VAL A 157 3.00 -5.98 -3.08
N ALA A 158 2.21 -5.30 -3.93
CA ALA A 158 1.27 -5.94 -4.84
C ALA A 158 1.99 -6.91 -5.80
N ASP A 159 3.09 -6.46 -6.41
CA ASP A 159 3.93 -7.25 -7.31
C ASP A 159 4.52 -8.48 -6.60
N ALA A 160 5.04 -8.31 -5.38
CA ALA A 160 5.60 -9.39 -4.59
C ALA A 160 4.56 -10.47 -4.25
N LEU A 161 3.29 -10.09 -4.14
CA LEU A 161 2.16 -10.98 -3.85
C LEU A 161 1.42 -11.45 -5.10
N HIS A 162 1.75 -10.94 -6.28
CA HIS A 162 1.07 -11.18 -7.55
C HIS A 162 -0.43 -10.82 -7.51
N ILE A 163 -0.73 -9.67 -6.91
CA ILE A 163 -2.06 -9.08 -6.85
C ILE A 163 -2.02 -7.67 -7.46
N THR A 164 -3.17 -7.08 -7.69
CA THR A 164 -3.29 -5.71 -8.22
C THR A 164 -4.03 -4.84 -7.23
N PHE A 165 -3.50 -3.66 -6.96
CA PHE A 165 -4.18 -2.63 -6.20
C PHE A 165 -4.85 -1.61 -7.11
N SER A 166 -6.00 -1.12 -6.68
CA SER A 166 -6.62 0.10 -7.21
C SER A 166 -6.69 1.15 -6.10
N TYR A 167 -6.80 2.41 -6.51
CA TYR A 167 -6.70 3.55 -5.60
C TYR A 167 -7.85 4.51 -5.86
N GLU A 168 -8.48 4.96 -4.79
CA GLU A 168 -9.52 5.97 -4.83
C GLU A 168 -9.15 7.15 -3.92
N SER A 169 -9.42 8.37 -4.40
CA SER A 169 -9.20 9.56 -3.56
C SER A 169 -10.08 9.48 -2.32
N ALA A 170 -9.51 9.80 -1.17
CA ALA A 170 -10.20 9.68 0.11
C ALA A 170 -9.84 10.82 1.06
N GLU A 171 -10.67 11.01 2.07
CA GLU A 171 -10.38 11.87 3.21
C GLU A 171 -9.90 11.02 4.39
N ASN A 172 -8.90 11.51 5.10
CA ASN A 172 -8.39 10.89 6.31
C ASN A 172 -8.00 11.97 7.31
N THR A 173 -8.28 11.75 8.57
CA THR A 173 -8.20 12.78 9.63
C THR A 173 -6.80 13.33 9.89
N PHE A 174 -5.77 12.54 9.63
CA PHE A 174 -4.37 12.90 9.87
C PHE A 174 -3.52 12.99 8.60
N LEU A 175 -4.13 12.81 7.44
CA LEU A 175 -3.47 12.93 6.15
C LEU A 175 -3.90 14.19 5.40
N HIS A 176 -3.09 14.58 4.43
CA HIS A 176 -3.33 15.76 3.62
C HIS A 176 -4.53 15.54 2.66
N PRO A 177 -5.52 16.43 2.60
CA PRO A 177 -6.79 16.19 1.90
C PRO A 177 -6.66 15.93 0.39
N TYR A 178 -5.62 16.47 -0.25
CA TYR A 178 -5.37 16.30 -1.70
C TYR A 178 -4.29 15.28 -2.03
N GLN A 179 -3.67 14.66 -1.04
CA GLN A 179 -2.62 13.65 -1.23
C GLN A 179 -2.90 12.44 -0.36
N THR A 180 -4.14 11.93 -0.45
CA THR A 180 -4.63 10.76 0.30
C THR A 180 -5.44 9.89 -0.63
N ALA A 181 -5.25 8.58 -0.51
CA ALA A 181 -6.05 7.59 -1.20
C ALA A 181 -6.31 6.36 -0.32
N GLU A 182 -7.44 5.71 -0.56
CA GLU A 182 -7.71 4.36 -0.11
C GLU A 182 -7.14 3.35 -1.10
N ILE A 183 -6.73 2.20 -0.56
CA ILE A 183 -6.18 1.07 -1.33
C ILE A 183 -7.22 -0.03 -1.37
N PHE A 184 -7.51 -0.53 -2.56
CA PHE A 184 -8.44 -1.63 -2.79
C PHE A 184 -7.72 -2.80 -3.46
N CYS A 185 -8.14 -4.02 -3.12
CA CYS A 185 -7.77 -5.25 -3.81
C CYS A 185 -9.06 -5.99 -4.16
N GLU A 186 -9.26 -6.30 -5.46
CA GLU A 186 -10.48 -6.95 -5.96
C GLU A 186 -11.79 -6.26 -5.46
N GLY A 187 -11.78 -4.93 -5.38
CA GLY A 187 -12.93 -4.12 -4.94
C GLY A 187 -13.14 -4.03 -3.43
N GLU A 188 -12.31 -4.68 -2.61
CA GLU A 188 -12.36 -4.53 -1.15
C GLU A 188 -11.29 -3.58 -0.66
N LYS A 189 -11.65 -2.66 0.22
CA LYS A 189 -10.71 -1.75 0.89
C LYS A 189 -9.77 -2.55 1.80
N VAL A 190 -8.48 -2.40 1.56
CA VAL A 190 -7.42 -3.10 2.31
C VAL A 190 -6.46 -2.16 3.03
N GLY A 191 -6.55 -0.85 2.79
CA GLY A 191 -5.67 0.09 3.43
C GLY A 191 -5.86 1.52 2.96
N TYR A 192 -4.89 2.35 3.32
CA TYR A 192 -4.80 3.75 2.91
C TYR A 192 -3.34 4.17 2.75
N LEU A 193 -3.12 5.25 2.02
CA LEU A 193 -1.82 5.91 1.91
C LEU A 193 -1.99 7.42 1.73
N GLY A 194 -1.01 8.18 2.19
CA GLY A 194 -1.04 9.62 1.98
C GLY A 194 0.11 10.38 2.60
N LYS A 195 0.17 11.67 2.28
CA LYS A 195 1.04 12.63 2.95
C LYS A 195 0.48 12.93 4.33
N VAL A 196 1.31 13.00 5.33
CA VAL A 196 0.92 13.44 6.67
C VAL A 196 0.47 14.89 6.61
N SER A 197 -0.62 15.24 7.30
CA SER A 197 -1.12 16.61 7.35
C SER A 197 -0.13 17.57 8.04
N TYR A 198 -0.16 18.82 7.67
CA TYR A 198 0.74 19.81 8.26
C TYR A 198 0.54 19.97 9.77
N GLU A 199 -0.71 19.87 10.23
CA GLU A 199 -1.06 19.99 11.65
C GLU A 199 -0.45 18.84 12.48
N VAL A 200 -0.42 17.62 11.96
CA VAL A 200 0.23 16.49 12.64
C VAL A 200 1.75 16.60 12.56
N MET A 201 2.27 17.09 11.45
CA MET A 201 3.71 17.33 11.31
C MET A 201 4.19 18.42 12.30
N ASP A 202 3.44 19.50 12.46
CA ASP A 202 3.75 20.58 13.41
C ASP A 202 3.69 20.07 14.86
N GLU A 203 2.68 19.28 15.23
CA GLU A 203 2.56 18.69 16.58
C GLU A 203 3.74 17.77 16.92
N LEU A 204 4.31 17.10 15.91
CA LEU A 204 5.46 16.21 16.06
C LEU A 204 6.82 16.91 15.87
N ASP A 205 6.86 18.22 15.60
CA ASP A 205 8.07 18.98 15.20
C ASP A 205 8.79 18.38 13.99
N MET A 206 8.05 17.90 13.00
CA MET A 206 8.64 17.39 11.77
C MET A 206 9.09 18.53 10.86
N ARG A 207 10.28 18.43 10.29
CA ARG A 207 10.94 19.46 9.48
C ARG A 207 10.86 19.22 7.98
N VAL A 208 10.69 17.98 7.58
CA VAL A 208 10.60 17.54 6.18
C VAL A 208 9.29 16.79 5.95
N PRO A 209 8.77 16.78 4.71
CA PRO A 209 7.56 16.04 4.38
C PRO A 209 7.60 14.59 4.83
N ALA A 210 6.47 14.09 5.31
CA ALA A 210 6.30 12.71 5.74
C ALA A 210 5.07 12.08 5.06
N TYR A 211 5.17 10.81 4.77
CA TYR A 211 4.15 10.01 4.09
C TYR A 211 3.97 8.70 4.83
N VAL A 212 2.76 8.22 4.93
CA VAL A 212 2.46 6.96 5.62
C VAL A 212 1.42 6.15 4.87
N MET A 213 1.59 4.84 4.89
CA MET A 213 0.69 3.84 4.34
C MET A 213 0.45 2.76 5.39
N GLU A 214 -0.78 2.29 5.47
CA GLU A 214 -1.13 1.12 6.26
C GLU A 214 -2.00 0.17 5.44
N ILE A 215 -1.65 -1.13 5.45
CA ILE A 215 -2.35 -2.19 4.69
C ILE A 215 -2.66 -3.35 5.63
N ASP A 216 -3.93 -3.77 5.67
CA ASP A 216 -4.39 -4.97 6.35
C ASP A 216 -3.95 -6.22 5.57
N LEU A 217 -2.84 -6.85 5.99
CA LEU A 217 -2.35 -8.06 5.35
C LEU A 217 -3.26 -9.27 5.62
N ALA A 218 -4.02 -9.26 6.72
CA ALA A 218 -4.98 -10.32 7.01
C ALA A 218 -6.12 -10.33 5.97
N ALA A 219 -6.56 -9.15 5.53
CA ALA A 219 -7.55 -9.02 4.46
C ALA A 219 -7.02 -9.55 3.11
N LEU A 220 -5.72 -9.39 2.83
CA LEU A 220 -5.10 -9.84 1.58
C LEU A 220 -4.94 -11.36 1.48
N ARG A 221 -5.07 -12.13 2.60
CA ARG A 221 -4.78 -13.58 2.62
C ARG A 221 -5.57 -14.39 1.59
N LYS A 222 -6.75 -13.96 1.22
CA LYS A 222 -7.61 -14.65 0.25
C LYS A 222 -7.14 -14.52 -1.21
N TRP A 223 -6.26 -13.56 -1.50
CA TRP A 223 -5.79 -13.30 -2.87
C TRP A 223 -4.34 -13.71 -3.11
N TYR A 224 -3.47 -13.71 -2.11
CA TYR A 224 -2.09 -14.12 -2.31
C TYR A 224 -1.88 -15.63 -2.21
N GLY A 225 -0.75 -16.11 -2.74
CA GLY A 225 -0.39 -17.54 -2.77
C GLY A 225 -1.00 -18.30 -3.94
N LYS A 226 -1.67 -17.61 -4.87
CA LYS A 226 -2.09 -18.20 -6.15
C LYS A 226 -0.86 -18.53 -6.99
N GLU A 227 -0.92 -19.64 -7.71
CA GLU A 227 0.13 -20.02 -8.65
C GLU A 227 0.20 -19.01 -9.80
N GLN A 228 1.43 -18.65 -10.17
CA GLN A 228 1.65 -17.85 -11.38
C GLN A 228 1.39 -18.72 -12.60
N ILE A 229 0.53 -18.23 -13.49
CA ILE A 229 0.28 -18.86 -14.78
C ILE A 229 1.26 -18.25 -15.78
N PHE A 230 2.04 -19.11 -16.44
CA PHE A 230 2.94 -18.69 -17.50
C PHE A 230 2.13 -18.12 -18.68
N THR A 231 2.44 -16.89 -19.06
CA THR A 231 1.89 -16.26 -20.28
C THR A 231 2.94 -16.32 -21.38
N PRO A 232 2.69 -17.03 -22.48
CA PRO A 232 3.62 -17.09 -23.60
C PRO A 232 3.91 -15.72 -24.19
N LEU A 233 5.12 -15.51 -24.67
CA LEU A 233 5.45 -14.28 -25.41
C LEU A 233 4.60 -14.18 -26.68
N PRO A 234 4.23 -12.96 -27.10
CA PRO A 234 3.53 -12.74 -28.35
C PRO A 234 4.30 -13.32 -29.54
N LYS A 235 3.59 -13.96 -30.47
CA LYS A 235 4.20 -14.51 -31.69
C LYS A 235 4.46 -13.45 -32.77
N PHE A 236 3.71 -12.35 -32.69
CA PHE A 236 3.75 -11.26 -33.66
C PHE A 236 4.18 -9.95 -32.97
N ALA A 237 4.66 -9.00 -33.76
CA ALA A 237 5.09 -7.70 -33.25
C ALA A 237 3.92 -6.93 -32.63
N GLU A 238 4.19 -6.30 -31.49
CA GLU A 238 3.24 -5.40 -30.85
C GLU A 238 3.20 -4.05 -31.55
N GLU A 239 2.01 -3.44 -31.56
CA GLU A 239 1.82 -2.09 -32.09
C GLU A 239 1.62 -1.10 -30.96
N LYS A 240 2.33 0.01 -30.99
CA LYS A 240 2.27 1.07 -29.99
C LYS A 240 1.68 2.35 -30.58
N ARG A 241 0.77 2.99 -29.83
CA ARG A 241 0.18 4.29 -30.20
C ARG A 241 0.12 5.19 -28.96
N ASP A 242 0.49 6.44 -29.20
CA ASP A 242 0.43 7.48 -28.17
C ASP A 242 -0.79 8.37 -28.40
N PHE A 243 -1.48 8.70 -27.32
CA PHE A 243 -2.67 9.53 -27.31
C PHE A 243 -2.51 10.66 -26.29
N ALA A 244 -2.85 11.87 -26.66
CA ALA A 244 -2.95 12.99 -25.72
C ALA A 244 -4.41 13.43 -25.63
N PHE A 245 -4.97 13.46 -24.43
CA PHE A 245 -6.34 13.83 -24.14
C PHE A 245 -6.39 15.13 -23.33
N VAL A 246 -7.29 16.04 -23.71
CA VAL A 246 -7.63 17.18 -22.87
C VAL A 246 -8.89 16.83 -22.09
N VAL A 247 -8.78 16.83 -20.77
CA VAL A 247 -9.82 16.35 -19.85
C VAL A 247 -10.06 17.34 -18.72
N GLU A 248 -11.23 17.29 -18.10
CA GLU A 248 -11.51 18.00 -16.86
C GLU A 248 -10.60 17.48 -15.73
N LYS A 249 -10.22 18.33 -14.78
CA LYS A 249 -9.30 17.98 -13.68
C LYS A 249 -9.79 16.84 -12.79
N ASN A 250 -11.09 16.68 -12.65
CA ASN A 250 -11.73 15.63 -11.87
C ASN A 250 -11.64 14.23 -12.52
N ILE A 251 -11.36 14.15 -13.82
CA ILE A 251 -11.20 12.87 -14.51
C ILE A 251 -9.86 12.26 -14.11
N THR A 252 -9.91 11.03 -13.58
CA THR A 252 -8.74 10.31 -13.09
C THR A 252 -8.04 9.54 -14.21
N CYS A 253 -6.74 9.26 -14.02
CA CYS A 253 -5.97 8.39 -14.90
C CYS A 253 -6.64 7.01 -15.05
N ALA A 254 -7.06 6.40 -13.95
CA ALA A 254 -7.71 5.11 -13.93
C ALA A 254 -9.00 5.05 -14.77
N GLN A 255 -9.82 6.11 -14.77
CA GLN A 255 -11.01 6.17 -15.61
C GLN A 255 -10.67 6.11 -17.11
N ILE A 256 -9.61 6.80 -17.53
CA ILE A 256 -9.16 6.79 -18.93
C ILE A 256 -8.55 5.43 -19.28
N GLU A 257 -7.68 4.89 -18.43
CA GLU A 257 -7.06 3.57 -18.64
C GLU A 257 -8.13 2.47 -18.75
N ASN A 258 -9.11 2.46 -17.88
CA ASN A 258 -10.21 1.50 -17.93
C ASN A 258 -11.04 1.67 -19.21
N GLY A 259 -11.38 2.90 -19.58
CA GLY A 259 -12.10 3.18 -20.82
C GLY A 259 -11.34 2.73 -22.08
N ILE A 260 -10.02 2.83 -22.09
CA ILE A 260 -9.15 2.31 -23.17
C ILE A 260 -9.18 0.79 -23.21
N LYS A 261 -8.97 0.12 -22.07
CA LYS A 261 -8.93 -1.35 -21.95
C LYS A 261 -10.28 -2.00 -22.30
N GLU A 262 -11.39 -1.42 -21.84
CA GLU A 262 -12.75 -1.90 -22.13
C GLU A 262 -13.12 -1.78 -23.61
N ALA A 263 -12.59 -0.77 -24.30
CA ALA A 263 -12.91 -0.53 -25.71
C ALA A 263 -12.29 -1.55 -26.66
N CYS A 264 -11.15 -2.17 -26.27
CA CYS A 264 -10.41 -3.03 -27.19
C CYS A 264 -9.69 -4.18 -26.44
N ALA A 265 -10.10 -5.41 -26.69
CA ALA A 265 -9.52 -6.62 -26.08
C ALA A 265 -8.06 -6.95 -26.51
N TYR A 266 -7.51 -6.22 -27.45
CA TYR A 266 -6.12 -6.34 -27.88
C TYR A 266 -5.18 -5.39 -27.12
N VAL A 267 -5.70 -4.48 -26.31
CA VAL A 267 -4.91 -3.62 -25.42
C VAL A 267 -4.36 -4.46 -24.28
N THR A 268 -3.04 -4.51 -24.18
CA THR A 268 -2.33 -5.27 -23.13
C THR A 268 -1.65 -4.35 -22.12
N ASP A 269 -1.25 -3.15 -22.54
CA ASP A 269 -0.67 -2.16 -21.64
C ASP A 269 -1.16 -0.75 -21.97
N VAL A 270 -1.38 0.04 -20.93
CA VAL A 270 -1.73 1.47 -21.01
C VAL A 270 -0.89 2.19 -19.97
N LYS A 271 -0.05 3.09 -20.43
CA LYS A 271 0.88 3.82 -19.57
C LYS A 271 0.72 5.33 -19.73
N LEU A 272 0.37 6.01 -18.64
CA LEU A 272 0.46 7.46 -18.55
C LEU A 272 1.95 7.86 -18.56
N PHE A 273 2.36 8.76 -19.44
CA PHE A 273 3.75 9.22 -19.50
C PHE A 273 3.90 10.74 -19.36
N ASP A 274 2.83 11.52 -19.53
CA ASP A 274 2.86 12.97 -19.33
C ASP A 274 1.52 13.51 -18.82
N VAL A 275 1.60 14.49 -17.91
CA VAL A 275 0.46 15.28 -17.44
C VAL A 275 0.85 16.75 -17.52
N TYR A 276 0.12 17.51 -18.31
CA TYR A 276 0.37 18.94 -18.49
C TYR A 276 -0.83 19.76 -18.04
N GLU A 277 -0.58 20.74 -17.19
CA GLU A 277 -1.53 21.78 -16.77
C GLU A 277 -0.95 23.13 -17.16
N GLY A 278 -1.69 23.91 -17.92
CA GLY A 278 -1.20 25.22 -18.35
C GLY A 278 -2.31 26.16 -18.79
N ILE A 279 -1.99 27.44 -18.82
CA ILE A 279 -2.92 28.53 -19.14
C ILE A 279 -3.66 28.30 -20.48
N GLN A 280 -3.01 27.62 -21.42
CA GLN A 280 -3.56 27.33 -22.76
C GLN A 280 -4.75 26.36 -22.73
N LEU A 281 -4.87 25.53 -21.67
CA LEU A 281 -5.94 24.53 -21.53
C LEU A 281 -7.14 25.08 -20.74
N GLY A 282 -6.95 26.21 -20.05
CA GLY A 282 -7.93 26.76 -19.11
C GLY A 282 -7.73 26.23 -17.66
N PRO A 283 -8.36 26.87 -16.66
CA PRO A 283 -8.11 26.59 -15.24
C PRO A 283 -8.58 25.22 -14.78
N ASP A 284 -9.61 24.66 -15.44
CA ASP A 284 -10.30 23.45 -15.01
C ASP A 284 -9.91 22.19 -15.82
N LYS A 285 -8.93 22.32 -16.73
CA LYS A 285 -8.51 21.26 -17.63
C LYS A 285 -7.05 20.88 -17.45
N LYS A 286 -6.76 19.62 -17.76
CA LYS A 286 -5.43 19.05 -17.85
C LYS A 286 -5.30 18.25 -19.15
N SER A 287 -4.07 18.11 -19.66
CA SER A 287 -3.74 17.21 -20.75
C SER A 287 -3.04 15.98 -20.18
N MET A 288 -3.51 14.79 -20.53
CA MET A 288 -2.92 13.52 -20.11
C MET A 288 -2.50 12.72 -21.35
N ALA A 289 -1.22 12.29 -21.39
CA ALA A 289 -0.67 11.56 -22.52
C ALA A 289 -0.42 10.10 -22.14
N PHE A 290 -1.00 9.19 -22.93
CA PHE A 290 -0.95 7.75 -22.72
C PHE A 290 -0.29 7.05 -23.87
N SER A 291 0.54 6.07 -23.55
CA SER A 291 1.06 5.09 -24.49
C SER A 291 0.28 3.80 -24.36
N VAL A 292 -0.32 3.34 -25.44
CA VAL A 292 -1.16 2.15 -25.51
C VAL A 292 -0.49 1.10 -26.37
N VAL A 293 -0.33 -0.11 -25.83
CA VAL A 293 0.23 -1.26 -26.54
C VAL A 293 -0.89 -2.22 -26.93
N PHE A 294 -0.89 -2.57 -28.23
CA PHE A 294 -1.78 -3.58 -28.80
C PHE A 294 -0.98 -4.83 -29.09
N THR A 295 -1.40 -5.97 -28.54
CA THR A 295 -0.73 -7.25 -28.73
C THR A 295 -1.58 -8.19 -29.60
N PRO A 296 -1.06 -8.65 -30.75
CA PRO A 296 -1.75 -9.62 -31.60
C PRO A 296 -1.88 -10.99 -30.93
N LYS A 297 -3.01 -11.66 -31.12
CA LYS A 297 -3.26 -13.00 -30.55
C LYS A 297 -3.09 -14.12 -31.57
N GLU A 298 -3.66 -13.99 -32.73
CA GLU A 298 -3.74 -15.06 -33.74
C GLU A 298 -3.02 -14.71 -35.04
N GLU A 299 -3.04 -13.46 -35.47
CA GLU A 299 -2.46 -12.96 -36.72
C GLU A 299 -1.83 -11.58 -36.53
N GLU A 300 -0.93 -11.19 -37.44
CA GLU A 300 -0.29 -9.88 -37.45
C GLU A 300 -1.31 -8.77 -37.75
N PHE A 301 -1.18 -7.61 -37.08
CA PHE A 301 -2.09 -6.50 -37.31
C PHE A 301 -1.83 -5.81 -38.63
N THR A 302 -2.89 -5.56 -39.40
CA THR A 302 -2.83 -4.63 -40.50
C THR A 302 -3.04 -3.19 -40.02
N THR A 303 -2.59 -2.21 -40.84
CA THR A 303 -2.77 -0.79 -40.52
C THR A 303 -4.24 -0.44 -40.31
N GLU A 304 -5.14 -0.99 -41.15
CA GLU A 304 -6.58 -0.76 -41.02
C GLU A 304 -7.16 -1.33 -39.72
N MET A 305 -6.68 -2.48 -39.23
CA MET A 305 -7.09 -3.05 -37.94
C MET A 305 -6.71 -2.11 -36.80
N VAL A 306 -5.48 -1.62 -36.77
CA VAL A 306 -5.01 -0.71 -35.71
C VAL A 306 -5.80 0.60 -35.73
N GLU A 307 -6.06 1.19 -36.91
CA GLU A 307 -6.92 2.37 -37.05
C GLU A 307 -8.34 2.10 -36.54
N GLY A 308 -8.88 0.90 -36.78
CA GLY A 308 -10.16 0.46 -36.25
C GLY A 308 -10.19 0.39 -34.73
N PHE A 309 -9.10 -0.09 -34.09
CA PHE A 309 -8.95 -0.12 -32.62
C PHE A 309 -8.90 1.31 -32.04
N VAL A 310 -8.11 2.19 -32.67
CA VAL A 310 -8.02 3.60 -32.29
C VAL A 310 -9.40 4.27 -32.34
N LYS A 311 -10.14 4.09 -33.44
CA LYS A 311 -11.50 4.65 -33.56
C LYS A 311 -12.46 4.14 -32.49
N LYS A 312 -12.38 2.85 -32.11
CA LYS A 312 -13.21 2.27 -31.04
C LYS A 312 -12.87 2.90 -29.68
N ILE A 313 -11.59 3.05 -29.36
CA ILE A 313 -11.12 3.66 -28.13
C ILE A 313 -11.62 5.11 -28.03
N LEU A 314 -11.37 5.92 -29.05
CA LEU A 314 -11.80 7.32 -29.08
C LEU A 314 -13.31 7.48 -28.93
N LYS A 315 -14.10 6.65 -29.65
CA LYS A 315 -15.55 6.65 -29.53
C LYS A 315 -16.04 6.25 -28.13
N ASN A 316 -15.38 5.28 -27.49
CA ASN A 316 -15.73 4.87 -26.12
C ASN A 316 -15.45 5.99 -25.13
N LEU A 317 -14.27 6.58 -25.18
CA LEU A 317 -13.87 7.68 -24.28
C LEU A 317 -14.76 8.92 -24.48
N GLU A 318 -15.10 9.28 -25.70
CA GLU A 318 -16.03 10.37 -25.98
C GLU A 318 -17.42 10.09 -25.40
N LYS A 319 -17.94 8.86 -25.55
CA LYS A 319 -19.26 8.48 -25.06
C LYS A 319 -19.32 8.39 -23.52
N THR A 320 -18.29 7.87 -22.86
CA THR A 320 -18.31 7.58 -21.42
C THR A 320 -17.80 8.73 -20.57
N LEU A 321 -16.85 9.51 -21.07
CA LEU A 321 -16.13 10.53 -20.30
C LEU A 321 -16.14 11.93 -20.98
N ASP A 322 -16.80 12.08 -22.13
CA ASP A 322 -16.79 13.30 -22.95
C ASP A 322 -15.38 13.83 -23.29
N ILE A 323 -14.46 12.89 -23.51
CA ILE A 323 -13.04 13.17 -23.76
C ILE A 323 -12.79 13.32 -25.26
N LYS A 324 -11.98 14.33 -25.63
CA LYS A 324 -11.53 14.55 -27.01
C LYS A 324 -10.01 14.46 -27.10
N LEU A 325 -9.54 13.90 -28.22
CA LEU A 325 -8.14 13.90 -28.54
C LEU A 325 -7.61 15.34 -28.66
N ARG A 326 -6.46 15.59 -28.12
CA ARG A 326 -5.76 16.85 -28.32
C ARG A 326 -5.28 16.93 -29.76
N ALA A 327 -5.68 17.98 -30.48
CA ALA A 327 -5.23 18.26 -31.85
C ALA A 327 -3.77 18.65 -31.90
#